data_d3a5c4d958fc747f988b94066ece68a9
#
_entry.id   d3a5c4d958fc747f988b94066ece68a9
#
_cell.length_a   1.000
_cell.length_b   1.000
_cell.length_c   1.000
_cell.angle_alpha   90.00
_cell.angle_beta   90.00
_cell.angle_gamma   90.00
#
_symmetry.space_group_name_H-M   'P 1'
#
loop_
_entity.id
_entity.type
_entity.pdbx_description
1 polymer ?
#
loop_
_entity_poly.entity_id
_entity_poly.type
_entity_poly.pdbx_seq_one_letter_code
_entity_poly.pdbx_strand_id
1 'polypeptide(L)'
;MSSGIEQRAERDRLADLRTSLAKEFEAQTARLTELTADTGDPGQDHTQSALIAATRQSLDEVAGALRRIADGSYGVCERCQGDIPAERLEIRPQSRFCVPCQQKQGR
;
A
#
# COMPACT_ATOMS: atom_id res chain seq x y z
N MET A 1 -28.61 -19.21 3.27
CA MET A 1 -27.94 -17.93 3.07
C MET A 1 -26.47 -18.05 3.29
N SER A 2 -25.74 -17.71 2.26
CA SER A 2 -24.29 -17.87 2.29
C SER A 2 -23.58 -16.63 2.83
N SER A 3 -24.33 -15.59 3.19
CA SER A 3 -23.73 -14.30 3.53
C SER A 3 -22.78 -14.39 4.72
N GLY A 4 -23.08 -15.23 5.71
CA GLY A 4 -22.20 -15.35 6.87
C GLY A 4 -20.85 -15.97 6.51
N ILE A 5 -20.87 -16.95 5.60
CA ILE A 5 -19.65 -17.62 5.18
C ILE A 5 -18.82 -16.66 4.30
N GLU A 6 -19.48 -15.92 3.43
CA GLU A 6 -18.79 -14.95 2.56
C GLU A 6 -18.14 -13.85 3.38
N GLN A 7 -18.86 -13.34 4.37
CA GLN A 7 -18.32 -12.29 5.23
C GLN A 7 -17.12 -12.78 6.04
N ARG A 8 -17.17 -14.03 6.49
CA ARG A 8 -16.06 -14.60 7.24
C ARG A 8 -14.84 -14.78 6.35
N ALA A 9 -15.04 -15.29 5.13
CA ALA A 9 -13.94 -15.47 4.19
C ALA A 9 -13.32 -14.12 3.84
N GLU A 10 -14.14 -13.09 3.69
CA GLU A 10 -13.64 -11.77 3.38
C GLU A 10 -12.85 -11.17 4.55
N ARG A 11 -13.34 -11.35 5.78
CA ARG A 11 -12.61 -10.90 6.96
C ARG A 11 -11.27 -11.62 7.08
N ASP A 12 -11.25 -12.92 6.78
CA ASP A 12 -10.01 -13.69 6.84
C ASP A 12 -9.02 -13.19 5.81
N ARG A 13 -9.48 -12.90 4.60
CA ARG A 13 -8.61 -12.36 3.57
C ARG A 13 -8.07 -10.99 3.95
N LEU A 14 -8.90 -10.14 4.55
CA LEU A 14 -8.45 -8.83 4.99
C LEU A 14 -7.46 -8.95 6.14
N ALA A 15 -7.68 -9.91 7.04
CA ALA A 15 -6.74 -10.13 8.13
C ALA A 15 -5.39 -10.60 7.62
N ASP A 16 -5.39 -11.52 6.64
CA ASP A 16 -4.16 -11.99 6.03
C ASP A 16 -3.45 -10.88 5.29
N LEU A 17 -4.21 -10.07 4.57
CA LEU A 17 -3.65 -8.94 3.85
C LEU A 17 -3.05 -7.92 4.81
N ARG A 18 -3.75 -7.64 5.91
CA ARG A 18 -3.23 -6.72 6.90
C ARG A 18 -1.90 -7.22 7.47
N THR A 19 -1.82 -8.53 7.74
CA THR A 19 -0.57 -9.12 8.23
C THR A 19 0.55 -8.95 7.22
N SER A 20 0.26 -9.22 5.95
CA SER A 20 1.27 -9.07 4.89
C SER A 20 1.72 -7.62 4.76
N LEU A 21 0.78 -6.70 4.79
CA LEU A 21 1.10 -5.27 4.67
C LEU A 21 1.89 -4.78 5.88
N ALA A 22 1.56 -5.29 7.07
CA ALA A 22 2.31 -4.91 8.26
C ALA A 22 3.76 -5.38 8.18
N LYS A 23 3.97 -6.58 7.66
CA LYS A 23 5.33 -7.09 7.45
C LYS A 23 6.08 -6.26 6.41
N GLU A 24 5.37 -5.87 5.35
CA GLU A 24 5.98 -5.02 4.35
C GLU A 24 6.33 -3.65 4.93
N PHE A 25 5.46 -3.11 5.75
CA PHE A 25 5.72 -1.83 6.42
C PHE A 25 6.99 -1.93 7.27
N GLU A 26 7.14 -3.01 8.03
CA GLU A 26 8.33 -3.22 8.86
C GLU A 26 9.59 -3.31 7.99
N ALA A 27 9.50 -4.06 6.90
CA ALA A 27 10.65 -4.24 6.02
C ALA A 27 11.06 -2.93 5.37
N GLN A 28 10.08 -2.13 4.94
CA GLN A 28 10.38 -0.84 4.32
C GLN A 28 10.92 0.16 5.33
N THR A 29 10.43 0.09 6.57
CA THR A 29 10.93 0.95 7.64
C THR A 29 12.40 0.62 7.92
N ALA A 30 12.72 -0.67 7.99
CA ALA A 30 14.10 -1.08 8.22
C ALA A 30 15.01 -0.62 7.08
N ARG A 31 14.52 -0.75 5.84
CA ARG A 31 15.27 -0.29 4.68
C ARG A 31 15.52 1.21 4.72
N LEU A 32 14.48 1.97 5.08
CA LEU A 32 14.63 3.41 5.18
C LEU A 32 15.66 3.79 6.25
N THR A 33 15.61 3.09 7.38
CA THR A 33 16.58 3.32 8.45
C THR A 33 18.01 3.08 7.95
N GLU A 34 18.21 1.98 7.22
CA GLU A 34 19.52 1.69 6.65
C GLU A 34 19.98 2.76 5.67
N LEU A 35 19.06 3.19 4.79
CA LEU A 35 19.40 4.18 3.80
C LEU A 35 19.72 5.53 4.41
N THR A 36 19.04 5.89 5.49
CA THR A 36 19.27 7.19 6.12
C THR A 36 20.44 7.16 7.09
N ALA A 37 20.79 5.99 7.61
CA ALA A 37 21.94 5.87 8.53
C ALA A 37 23.25 6.04 7.80
N ASP A 38 23.30 5.70 6.52
CA ASP A 38 24.51 5.79 5.72
C ASP A 38 24.59 7.19 5.11
N THR A 39 25.09 8.12 5.88
CA THR A 39 25.06 9.52 5.53
C THR A 39 26.40 10.11 5.12
N GLY A 40 27.41 9.29 4.97
CA GLY A 40 28.76 9.80 4.93
C GLY A 40 29.32 10.23 3.58
N ASP A 41 28.72 9.78 2.48
CA ASP A 41 29.36 9.96 1.19
C ASP A 41 28.55 10.87 0.26
N PRO A 42 28.97 12.12 0.09
CA PRO A 42 28.24 13.06 -0.78
C PRO A 42 28.22 12.63 -2.24
N GLY A 43 29.12 11.77 -2.66
CA GLY A 43 29.14 11.30 -4.04
C GLY A 43 28.02 10.38 -4.43
N GLN A 44 27.28 9.86 -3.46
CA GLN A 44 26.18 8.94 -3.73
C GLN A 44 24.81 9.59 -3.64
N ASP A 45 24.78 10.89 -3.52
CA ASP A 45 23.56 11.61 -3.13
C ASP A 45 22.37 11.36 -4.03
N HIS A 46 22.56 11.33 -5.36
CA HIS A 46 21.42 11.22 -6.27
C HIS A 46 20.75 9.86 -6.18
N THR A 47 21.53 8.80 -6.22
CA THR A 47 20.96 7.46 -6.14
C THR A 47 20.35 7.23 -4.77
N GLN A 48 21.04 7.63 -3.72
CA GLN A 48 20.58 7.44 -2.36
C GLN A 48 19.29 8.24 -2.11
N SER A 49 19.26 9.47 -2.57
CA SER A 49 18.07 10.31 -2.40
C SER A 49 16.88 9.72 -3.13
N ALA A 50 17.09 9.17 -4.33
CA ALA A 50 16.02 8.54 -5.08
C ALA A 50 15.49 7.31 -4.36
N LEU A 51 16.39 6.49 -3.79
CA LEU A 51 15.98 5.31 -3.05
C LEU A 51 15.21 5.69 -1.78
N ILE A 52 15.65 6.71 -1.08
CA ILE A 52 14.96 7.19 0.11
C ILE A 52 13.57 7.66 -0.25
N ALA A 53 13.45 8.46 -1.30
CA ALA A 53 12.15 8.98 -1.73
C ALA A 53 11.22 7.86 -2.12
N ALA A 54 11.72 6.88 -2.89
CA ALA A 54 10.88 5.75 -3.30
C ALA A 54 10.44 4.92 -2.11
N THR A 55 11.34 4.72 -1.14
CA THR A 55 11.00 3.94 0.06
C THR A 55 9.98 4.67 0.90
N ARG A 56 10.10 5.99 1.05
CA ARG A 56 9.11 6.78 1.77
C ARG A 56 7.75 6.72 1.10
N GLN A 57 7.72 6.80 -0.23
CA GLN A 57 6.46 6.68 -0.96
C GLN A 57 5.83 5.32 -0.75
N SER A 58 6.63 4.27 -0.81
CA SER A 58 6.16 2.92 -0.57
C SER A 58 5.57 2.78 0.83
N LEU A 59 6.24 3.34 1.84
CA LEU A 59 5.73 3.34 3.20
C LEU A 59 4.39 4.05 3.31
N ASP A 60 4.27 5.21 2.67
CA ASP A 60 3.01 5.96 2.69
C ASP A 60 1.88 5.16 2.06
N GLU A 61 2.16 4.46 0.98
CA GLU A 61 1.16 3.65 0.30
C GLU A 61 0.71 2.48 1.17
N VAL A 62 1.67 1.79 1.80
CA VAL A 62 1.35 0.67 2.68
C VAL A 62 0.59 1.15 3.91
N ALA A 63 1.04 2.24 4.52
CA ALA A 63 0.36 2.82 5.68
C ALA A 63 -1.07 3.23 5.32
N GLY A 64 -1.26 3.79 4.13
CA GLY A 64 -2.58 4.17 3.66
C GLY A 64 -3.50 2.96 3.51
N ALA A 65 -2.96 1.86 2.96
CA ALA A 65 -3.75 0.63 2.80
C ALA A 65 -4.14 0.07 4.16
N LEU A 66 -3.20 0.04 5.11
CA LEU A 66 -3.50 -0.42 6.47
C LEU A 66 -4.58 0.42 7.12
N ARG A 67 -4.52 1.73 6.93
CA ARG A 67 -5.52 2.64 7.48
C ARG A 67 -6.90 2.37 6.89
N ARG A 68 -6.96 2.13 5.57
CA ARG A 68 -8.24 1.86 4.91
C ARG A 68 -8.81 0.51 5.33
N ILE A 69 -7.97 -0.48 5.59
CA ILE A 69 -8.46 -1.75 6.14
C ILE A 69 -9.07 -1.49 7.52
N ALA A 70 -8.40 -0.68 8.33
CA ALA A 70 -8.87 -0.40 9.68
C ALA A 70 -10.19 0.37 9.71
N ASP A 71 -10.36 1.32 8.77
CA ASP A 71 -11.58 2.15 8.79
C ASP A 71 -12.68 1.63 7.87
N GLY A 72 -12.46 0.51 7.20
CA GLY A 72 -13.49 -0.12 6.38
C GLY A 72 -13.61 0.42 4.96
N SER A 73 -12.70 1.28 4.53
CA SER A 73 -12.76 1.85 3.18
C SER A 73 -11.85 1.15 2.19
N TYR A 74 -11.22 0.05 2.61
CA TYR A 74 -10.34 -0.67 1.71
C TYR A 74 -11.12 -1.16 0.49
N GLY A 75 -10.54 -0.98 -0.69
CA GLY A 75 -11.17 -1.40 -1.94
C GLY A 75 -12.12 -0.38 -2.56
N VAL A 76 -12.23 0.78 -1.95
CA VAL A 76 -13.06 1.87 -2.48
C VAL A 76 -12.17 2.93 -3.11
N CYS A 77 -12.46 3.30 -4.35
CA CYS A 77 -11.71 4.32 -5.04
C CYS A 77 -11.84 5.66 -4.32
N GLU A 78 -10.71 6.29 -4.02
CA GLU A 78 -10.71 7.55 -3.28
C GLU A 78 -11.29 8.70 -4.10
N ARG A 79 -11.28 8.57 -5.43
CA ARG A 79 -11.75 9.65 -6.27
C ARG A 79 -13.22 9.55 -6.62
N CYS A 80 -13.67 8.39 -7.07
CA CYS A 80 -15.05 8.24 -7.55
C CYS A 80 -15.95 7.47 -6.60
N GLN A 81 -15.39 6.92 -5.52
CA GLN A 81 -16.13 6.17 -4.51
C GLN A 81 -16.66 4.82 -5.01
N GLY A 82 -16.30 4.44 -6.22
CA GLY A 82 -16.67 3.13 -6.76
C GLY A 82 -15.71 2.06 -6.26
N ASP A 83 -16.01 0.82 -6.60
CA ASP A 83 -15.18 -0.30 -6.19
C ASP A 83 -13.92 -0.40 -7.05
N ILE A 84 -12.80 -0.69 -6.40
CA ILE A 84 -11.58 -1.07 -7.11
C ILE A 84 -11.70 -2.57 -7.40
N PRO A 85 -11.47 -2.99 -8.66
CA PRO A 85 -11.61 -4.42 -8.98
C PRO A 85 -10.72 -5.30 -8.13
N ALA A 86 -11.25 -6.46 -7.73
CA ALA A 86 -10.50 -7.39 -6.89
C ALA A 86 -9.21 -7.83 -7.56
N GLU A 87 -9.23 -8.00 -8.87
CA GLU A 87 -8.04 -8.38 -9.62
C GLU A 87 -6.91 -7.37 -9.47
N ARG A 88 -7.28 -6.10 -9.49
CA ARG A 88 -6.30 -5.04 -9.32
C ARG A 88 -5.73 -5.03 -7.90
N LEU A 89 -6.58 -5.28 -6.91
CA LEU A 89 -6.14 -5.33 -5.53
C LEU A 89 -5.24 -6.53 -5.26
N GLU A 90 -5.43 -7.63 -5.99
CA GLU A 90 -4.55 -8.78 -5.85
C GLU A 90 -3.15 -8.48 -6.35
N ILE A 91 -3.06 -7.74 -7.44
CA ILE A 91 -1.78 -7.37 -8.02
C ILE A 91 -1.13 -6.24 -7.24
N ARG A 92 -1.94 -5.28 -6.83
CA ARG A 92 -1.44 -4.10 -6.13
C ARG A 92 -2.36 -3.78 -4.95
N PRO A 93 -2.10 -4.39 -3.81
CA PRO A 93 -2.98 -4.21 -2.63
C PRO A 93 -3.07 -2.79 -2.11
N GLN A 94 -2.07 -1.94 -2.41
CA GLN A 94 -2.08 -0.55 -1.96
C GLN A 94 -2.86 0.36 -2.89
N SER A 95 -3.55 -0.16 -3.90
CA SER A 95 -4.28 0.66 -4.86
C SER A 95 -5.30 1.55 -4.17
N ARG A 96 -5.31 2.82 -4.56
CA ARG A 96 -6.23 3.81 -4.02
C ARG A 96 -7.32 4.19 -5.01
N PHE A 97 -7.12 3.87 -6.29
CA PHE A 97 -7.98 4.32 -7.36
C PHE A 97 -8.37 3.15 -8.27
N CYS A 98 -9.57 3.19 -8.79
CA CYS A 98 -9.96 2.27 -9.86
C CYS A 98 -9.15 2.62 -11.13
N VAL A 99 -9.23 1.74 -12.14
CA VAL A 99 -8.38 1.91 -13.32
C VAL A 99 -8.64 3.25 -14.02
N PRO A 100 -9.89 3.65 -14.32
CA PRO A 100 -10.10 4.94 -14.98
C PRO A 100 -9.58 6.12 -14.17
N CYS A 101 -9.77 6.09 -12.85
CA CYS A 101 -9.31 7.19 -12.01
C CYS A 101 -7.80 7.21 -11.89
N GLN A 102 -7.17 6.03 -11.86
CA GLN A 102 -5.72 5.95 -11.82
C GLN A 102 -5.11 6.54 -13.09
N GLN A 103 -5.73 6.28 -14.23
CA GLN A 103 -5.26 6.84 -15.48
C GLN A 103 -5.31 8.36 -15.49
N LYS A 104 -6.34 8.93 -14.85
CA LYS A 104 -6.43 10.37 -14.74
C LYS A 104 -5.41 10.94 -13.76
N GLN A 105 -5.03 10.16 -12.74
CA GLN A 105 -4.05 10.59 -11.76
C GLN A 105 -2.62 10.33 -12.21
N GLY A 106 -2.43 9.36 -13.07
CA GLY A 106 -1.12 8.86 -13.43
C GLY A 106 -0.30 9.74 -14.36
N ARG A 107 -0.62 10.99 -14.43
CA ARG A 107 0.06 11.93 -15.32
C ARG A 107 1.21 12.65 -14.66
#